data_1010b0e59a2d4cdc654682832ea6962d
#
_entry.id   1010b0e59a2d4cdc654682832ea6962d
#
_cell.length_a   1.000
_cell.length_b   1.000
_cell.length_c   1.000
_cell.angle_alpha   90.00
_cell.angle_beta   90.00
_cell.angle_gamma   90.00
#
_symmetry.space_group_name_H-M   'P 1'
#
loop_
_entity.id
_entity.type
_entity.pdbx_description
1 polymer ?
#
loop_
_entity_poly.entity_id
_entity_poly.type
_entity_poly.pdbx_seq_one_letter_code
_entity_poly.pdbx_strand_id
1 'polypeptide(L)'
;ARDVNFWYGDFHALKGISMEIEEKSVVAFIGPSGCGKSTFLRLFNRMNDLIPATRLTGEIRINGENIYDKGIEVDELRKNVGMVFQRPNPFPKSIFENVAYGLRVNGVKDNAFIRQRVEETLKGAALWDEVKDKLKESAYALSGGQQQRLCIARAMAVSPTVLLMDEPASA
;
A
#
# COMPACT_ATOMS: atom_id res chain seq x y z
N ALA A 1 4.71 14.12 9.62
CA ALA A 1 3.96 13.86 10.85
C ALA A 1 4.40 14.84 11.94
N ARG A 2 3.45 15.41 12.68
CA ARG A 2 3.73 16.35 13.78
C ARG A 2 2.87 15.99 14.98
N ASP A 3 3.52 15.70 16.11
CA ASP A 3 2.89 15.36 17.39
C ASP A 3 1.73 14.35 17.29
N VAL A 4 1.94 13.31 16.49
CA VAL A 4 0.91 12.31 16.19
C VAL A 4 0.71 11.40 17.39
N ASN A 5 -0.51 11.42 17.92
CA ASN A 5 -0.96 10.50 18.94
C ASN A 5 -2.13 9.68 18.38
N PHE A 6 -2.18 8.39 18.66
CA PHE A 6 -3.23 7.51 18.17
C PHE A 6 -3.67 6.49 19.21
N TRP A 7 -4.99 6.26 19.30
CA TRP A 7 -5.60 5.34 20.25
C TRP A 7 -6.51 4.33 19.56
N TYR A 8 -6.52 3.14 20.10
CA TYR A 8 -7.55 2.12 19.88
C TYR A 8 -8.40 2.05 21.15
N GLY A 9 -9.63 2.60 21.15
CA GLY A 9 -10.39 2.80 22.38
C GLY A 9 -9.57 3.59 23.41
N ASP A 10 -9.34 3.01 24.58
CA ASP A 10 -8.54 3.62 25.64
C ASP A 10 -7.03 3.33 25.52
N PHE A 11 -6.63 2.42 24.65
CA PHE A 11 -5.22 2.07 24.46
C PHE A 11 -4.47 3.13 23.64
N HIS A 12 -3.52 3.83 24.25
CA HIS A 12 -2.66 4.84 23.59
C HIS A 12 -1.52 4.15 22.84
N ALA A 13 -1.73 3.89 21.57
CA ALA A 13 -0.83 3.10 20.72
C ALA A 13 0.37 3.89 20.18
N LEU A 14 0.18 5.17 19.82
CA LEU A 14 1.26 6.04 19.34
C LEU A 14 1.28 7.31 20.19
N LYS A 15 2.47 7.73 20.63
CA LYS A 15 2.66 8.80 21.62
C LYS A 15 3.60 9.87 21.07
N GLY A 16 3.04 10.99 20.60
CA GLY A 16 3.79 12.19 20.19
C GLY A 16 4.79 11.95 19.07
N ILE A 17 4.44 11.16 18.05
CA ILE A 17 5.35 10.85 16.94
C ILE A 17 5.48 12.07 16.03
N SER A 18 6.72 12.55 15.86
CA SER A 18 7.05 13.58 14.89
C SER A 18 8.16 13.09 13.96
N MET A 19 7.97 13.25 12.65
CA MET A 19 8.88 12.76 11.62
C MET A 19 8.69 13.53 10.32
N GLU A 20 9.78 13.83 9.65
CA GLU A 20 9.79 14.34 8.28
C GLU A 20 10.41 13.28 7.37
N ILE A 21 9.83 13.09 6.19
CA ILE A 21 10.30 12.17 5.16
C ILE A 21 10.48 12.98 3.89
N GLU A 22 11.68 12.97 3.34
CA GLU A 22 12.00 13.66 2.11
C GLU A 22 11.42 12.94 0.89
N GLU A 23 11.10 13.69 -0.15
CA GLU A 23 10.68 13.12 -1.44
C GLU A 23 11.76 12.19 -2.01
N LYS A 24 11.33 11.18 -2.74
CA LYS A 24 12.20 10.20 -3.42
C LYS A 24 13.17 9.46 -2.47
N SER A 25 12.84 9.40 -1.19
CA SER A 25 13.59 8.65 -0.19
C SER A 25 12.94 7.31 0.14
N VAL A 26 13.74 6.39 0.67
CA VAL A 26 13.27 5.13 1.25
C VAL A 26 13.54 5.19 2.74
N VAL A 27 12.49 5.05 3.54
CA VAL A 27 12.57 5.09 5.01
C VAL A 27 12.09 3.77 5.59
N ALA A 28 12.88 3.17 6.48
CA ALA A 28 12.53 1.95 7.19
C ALA A 28 12.23 2.24 8.67
N PHE A 29 11.08 1.78 9.15
CA PHE A 29 10.74 1.81 10.57
C PHE A 29 11.25 0.54 11.24
N ILE A 30 12.21 0.68 12.14
CA ILE A 30 12.83 -0.44 12.86
C ILE A 30 12.43 -0.37 14.32
N GLY A 31 12.08 -1.52 14.90
CA GLY A 31 11.70 -1.63 16.30
C GLY A 31 11.07 -3.00 16.61
N PRO A 32 10.87 -3.33 17.90
CA PRO A 32 10.31 -4.61 18.31
C PRO A 32 8.88 -4.81 17.80
N SER A 33 8.43 -6.07 17.79
CA SER A 33 7.03 -6.38 17.48
C SER A 33 6.09 -5.67 18.45
N GLY A 34 4.98 -5.14 17.96
CA GLY A 34 3.98 -4.44 18.78
C GLY A 34 4.31 -2.98 19.15
N CYS A 35 5.46 -2.41 18.75
CA CYS A 35 5.80 -1.01 19.06
C CYS A 35 5.04 0.04 18.25
N GLY A 36 4.10 -0.35 17.37
CA GLY A 36 3.25 0.57 16.63
C GLY A 36 3.66 0.86 15.19
N LYS A 37 4.67 0.21 14.61
CA LYS A 37 5.13 0.43 13.22
C LYS A 37 3.98 0.34 12.21
N SER A 38 3.25 -0.76 12.19
CA SER A 38 2.11 -0.97 11.29
C SER A 38 0.97 -0.01 11.56
N THR A 39 0.73 0.34 12.84
CA THR A 39 -0.26 1.36 13.21
C THR A 39 0.10 2.71 12.61
N PHE A 40 1.36 3.15 12.76
CA PHE A 40 1.83 4.42 12.22
C PHE A 40 1.81 4.42 10.68
N LEU A 41 2.27 3.33 10.05
CA LEU A 41 2.27 3.17 8.61
C LEU A 41 0.86 3.33 8.02
N ARG A 42 -0.15 2.70 8.63
CA ARG A 42 -1.55 2.74 8.19
C ARG A 42 -2.26 4.08 8.41
N LEU A 43 -1.65 5.02 9.11
CA LEU A 43 -2.17 6.38 9.21
C LEU A 43 -2.00 7.15 7.89
N PHE A 44 -0.94 6.90 7.12
CA PHE A 44 -0.66 7.63 5.88
C PHE A 44 -1.67 7.37 4.76
N ASN A 45 -2.41 6.25 4.81
CA ASN A 45 -3.50 5.96 3.85
C ASN A 45 -4.87 5.86 4.54
N ARG A 46 -4.96 6.29 5.79
CA ARG A 46 -6.19 6.29 6.59
C ARG A 46 -6.86 4.91 6.72
N MET A 47 -6.07 3.82 6.64
CA MET A 47 -6.61 2.48 6.84
C MET A 47 -7.11 2.23 8.26
N ASN A 48 -6.57 2.97 9.25
CA ASN A 48 -7.02 2.86 10.64
C ASN A 48 -8.44 3.44 10.85
N ASP A 49 -8.95 4.28 9.93
CA ASP A 49 -10.34 4.78 9.97
C ASP A 49 -11.38 3.65 9.84
N LEU A 50 -10.97 2.50 9.31
CA LEU A 50 -11.84 1.32 9.19
C LEU A 50 -12.00 0.56 10.52
N ILE A 51 -11.23 0.92 11.55
CA ILE A 51 -11.27 0.29 12.86
C ILE A 51 -12.14 1.16 13.77
N PRO A 52 -13.21 0.61 14.37
CA PRO A 52 -14.08 1.38 15.25
C PRO A 52 -13.34 1.86 16.50
N ALA A 53 -13.84 2.94 17.09
CA ALA A 53 -13.32 3.54 18.32
C ALA A 53 -11.83 3.95 18.25
N THR A 54 -11.36 4.42 17.10
CA THR A 54 -10.04 5.03 16.98
C THR A 54 -10.09 6.54 17.17
N ARG A 55 -9.00 7.09 17.68
CA ARG A 55 -8.82 8.54 17.83
C ARG A 55 -7.40 8.93 17.44
N LEU A 56 -7.28 10.02 16.68
CA LEU A 56 -6.01 10.62 16.29
C LEU A 56 -5.96 12.08 16.74
N THR A 57 -4.80 12.53 17.20
CA THR A 57 -4.45 13.95 17.37
C THR A 57 -3.09 14.21 16.73
N GLY A 58 -2.77 15.48 16.48
CA GLY A 58 -1.61 15.88 15.70
C GLY A 58 -1.93 15.98 14.22
N GLU A 59 -0.93 16.06 13.38
CA GLU A 59 -1.07 16.27 11.93
C GLU A 59 -0.26 15.24 11.14
N ILE A 60 -0.82 14.79 10.02
CA ILE A 60 -0.09 14.02 9.00
C ILE A 60 -0.28 14.72 7.67
N ARG A 61 0.82 15.19 7.07
CA ARG A 61 0.79 15.90 5.79
C ARG A 61 1.49 15.09 4.70
N ILE A 62 0.90 15.06 3.52
CA ILE A 62 1.54 14.55 2.30
C ILE A 62 1.52 15.70 1.29
N ASN A 63 2.68 16.05 0.75
CA ASN A 63 2.86 17.18 -0.16
C ASN A 63 2.27 18.51 0.38
N GLY A 64 2.41 18.72 1.69
CA GLY A 64 1.95 19.94 2.37
C GLY A 64 0.48 19.93 2.78
N GLU A 65 -0.33 18.98 2.34
CA GLU A 65 -1.76 18.86 2.66
C GLU A 65 -1.98 17.89 3.83
N ASN A 66 -2.73 18.32 4.86
CA ASN A 66 -3.08 17.45 5.99
C ASN A 66 -4.14 16.44 5.53
N ILE A 67 -3.77 15.17 5.52
CA ILE A 67 -4.61 14.08 4.99
C ILE A 67 -5.82 13.73 5.88
N TYR A 68 -5.95 14.38 7.05
CA TYR A 68 -7.10 14.22 7.96
C TYR A 68 -8.05 15.43 7.96
N ASP A 69 -7.82 16.43 7.10
CA ASP A 69 -8.73 17.58 6.98
C ASP A 69 -10.07 17.15 6.37
N LYS A 70 -11.15 17.95 6.68
CA LYS A 70 -12.54 17.70 6.27
C LYS A 70 -12.67 17.85 4.77
N GLY A 71 -12.06 17.83 3.90
CA GLY A 71 -12.22 17.96 2.43
C GLY A 71 -11.45 16.87 1.69
N ILE A 72 -10.73 16.04 2.41
CA ILE A 72 -9.91 15.00 1.77
C ILE A 72 -10.78 13.87 1.25
N GLU A 73 -10.71 13.66 -0.05
CA GLU A 73 -11.31 12.51 -0.72
C GLU A 73 -10.43 11.26 -0.43
N VAL A 74 -10.89 10.42 0.48
CA VAL A 74 -10.10 9.26 0.98
C VAL A 74 -9.78 8.27 -0.12
N ASP A 75 -10.64 8.11 -1.12
CA ASP A 75 -10.40 7.20 -2.24
C ASP A 75 -9.27 7.71 -3.14
N GLU A 76 -9.20 9.02 -3.39
CA GLU A 76 -8.07 9.64 -4.11
C GLU A 76 -6.77 9.56 -3.30
N LEU A 77 -6.84 9.77 -1.98
CA LEU A 77 -5.68 9.56 -1.12
C LEU A 77 -5.16 8.12 -1.24
N ARG A 78 -6.02 7.11 -1.15
CA ARG A 78 -5.63 5.68 -1.22
C ARG A 78 -5.13 5.25 -2.60
N LYS A 79 -5.52 5.94 -3.65
CA LYS A 79 -4.99 5.75 -4.99
C LYS A 79 -3.54 6.22 -5.08
N ASN A 80 -3.23 7.35 -4.42
CA ASN A 80 -1.91 7.96 -4.41
C ASN A 80 -0.97 7.38 -3.34
N VAL A 81 -1.52 6.74 -2.30
CA VAL A 81 -0.77 6.09 -1.22
C VAL A 81 -1.05 4.59 -1.25
N GLY A 82 -0.29 3.87 -2.05
CA GLY A 82 -0.38 2.42 -2.19
C GLY A 82 0.08 1.69 -0.93
N MET A 83 -0.44 0.48 -0.71
CA MET A 83 -0.03 -0.35 0.43
C MET A 83 0.17 -1.81 0.05
N VAL A 84 1.27 -2.37 0.54
CA VAL A 84 1.58 -3.80 0.52
C VAL A 84 1.53 -4.31 1.95
N PHE A 85 0.70 -5.33 2.19
CA PHE A 85 0.50 -5.91 3.51
C PHE A 85 1.54 -6.99 3.81
N GLN A 86 1.79 -7.24 5.08
CA GLN A 86 2.69 -8.28 5.57
C GLN A 86 2.33 -9.67 5.03
N ARG A 87 1.03 -10.01 5.01
CA ARG A 87 0.54 -11.25 4.41
C ARG A 87 0.06 -10.97 2.98
N PRO A 88 0.49 -11.77 2.00
CA PRO A 88 -0.02 -11.64 0.64
C PRO A 88 -1.54 -11.73 0.61
N ASN A 89 -2.17 -10.86 -0.16
CA ASN A 89 -3.62 -10.81 -0.31
C ASN A 89 -4.04 -10.67 -1.78
N PRO A 90 -3.65 -11.60 -2.64
CA PRO A 90 -4.07 -11.54 -4.03
C PRO A 90 -5.60 -11.66 -4.13
N PHE A 91 -6.18 -11.03 -5.14
CA PHE A 91 -7.59 -11.21 -5.44
C PHE A 91 -7.83 -12.61 -6.05
N PRO A 92 -9.06 -13.18 -5.92
CA PRO A 92 -9.44 -14.45 -6.55
C PRO A 92 -9.62 -14.27 -8.07
N LYS A 93 -8.57 -13.86 -8.73
CA LYS A 93 -8.47 -13.51 -10.15
C LYS A 93 -7.16 -14.05 -10.71
N SER A 94 -6.99 -13.94 -12.04
CA SER A 94 -5.72 -14.29 -12.67
C SER A 94 -4.57 -13.38 -12.22
N ILE A 95 -3.35 -13.80 -12.51
CA ILE A 95 -2.13 -13.00 -12.26
C ILE A 95 -2.26 -11.65 -12.97
N PHE A 96 -2.63 -11.66 -14.25
CA PHE A 96 -2.84 -10.44 -15.05
C PHE A 96 -3.89 -9.53 -14.42
N GLU A 97 -5.08 -10.06 -14.09
CA GLU A 97 -6.17 -9.25 -13.57
C GLU A 97 -5.91 -8.73 -12.15
N ASN A 98 -5.04 -9.36 -11.36
CA ASN A 98 -4.59 -8.79 -10.10
C ASN A 98 -3.86 -7.47 -10.31
N VAL A 99 -2.92 -7.42 -11.25
CA VAL A 99 -2.13 -6.21 -11.52
C VAL A 99 -2.96 -5.16 -12.28
N ALA A 100 -3.76 -5.59 -13.26
CA ALA A 100 -4.60 -4.70 -14.08
C ALA A 100 -5.78 -4.09 -13.29
N TYR A 101 -6.15 -4.66 -12.16
CA TYR A 101 -7.37 -4.30 -11.44
C TYR A 101 -7.44 -2.81 -11.09
N GLY A 102 -6.40 -2.27 -10.47
CA GLY A 102 -6.35 -0.86 -10.10
C GLY A 102 -6.44 0.10 -11.29
N LEU A 103 -5.82 -0.26 -12.41
CA LEU A 103 -5.91 0.54 -13.64
C LEU A 103 -7.35 0.57 -14.16
N ARG A 104 -8.03 -0.58 -14.21
CA ARG A 104 -9.43 -0.67 -14.68
C ARG A 104 -10.40 0.07 -13.77
N VAL A 105 -10.26 -0.06 -12.46
CA VAL A 105 -11.10 0.66 -11.47
C VAL A 105 -10.90 2.17 -11.60
N ASN A 106 -9.69 2.63 -11.91
CA ASN A 106 -9.39 4.04 -12.18
C ASN A 106 -9.78 4.49 -13.60
N GLY A 107 -10.55 3.69 -14.35
CA GLY A 107 -11.13 4.09 -15.63
C GLY A 107 -10.22 3.93 -16.84
N VAL A 108 -9.04 3.31 -16.71
CA VAL A 108 -8.16 3.03 -17.85
C VAL A 108 -8.80 1.99 -18.76
N LYS A 109 -9.11 2.36 -20.00
CA LYS A 109 -9.76 1.50 -21.02
C LYS A 109 -8.80 0.97 -22.09
N ASP A 110 -7.63 1.59 -22.23
CA ASP A 110 -6.63 1.18 -23.22
C ASP A 110 -5.97 -0.14 -22.82
N ASN A 111 -6.33 -1.20 -23.52
CA ASN A 111 -5.81 -2.54 -23.26
C ASN A 111 -4.32 -2.68 -23.64
N ALA A 112 -3.80 -1.88 -24.55
CA ALA A 112 -2.38 -1.92 -24.89
C ALA A 112 -1.56 -1.31 -23.76
N PHE A 113 -1.97 -0.16 -23.27
CA PHE A 113 -1.38 0.48 -22.08
C PHE A 113 -1.44 -0.44 -20.85
N ILE A 114 -2.61 -1.06 -20.58
CA ILE A 114 -2.75 -1.99 -19.44
C ILE A 114 -1.76 -3.14 -19.55
N ARG A 115 -1.61 -3.77 -20.73
CA ARG A 115 -0.66 -4.87 -20.93
C ARG A 115 0.77 -4.44 -20.67
N GLN A 116 1.16 -3.31 -21.25
CA GLN A 116 2.50 -2.74 -21.06
C GLN A 116 2.76 -2.49 -19.57
N ARG A 117 1.80 -1.86 -18.89
CA ARG A 117 1.95 -1.51 -17.47
C ARG A 117 2.02 -2.74 -16.57
N VAL A 118 1.24 -3.79 -16.85
CA VAL A 118 1.32 -5.09 -16.18
C VAL A 118 2.71 -5.72 -16.34
N GLU A 119 3.25 -5.74 -17.55
CA GLU A 119 4.59 -6.26 -17.82
C GLU A 119 5.66 -5.46 -17.06
N GLU A 120 5.64 -4.14 -17.15
CA GLU A 120 6.58 -3.24 -16.47
C GLU A 120 6.60 -3.47 -14.95
N THR A 121 5.43 -3.54 -14.33
CA THR A 121 5.34 -3.69 -12.88
C THR A 121 5.68 -5.10 -12.41
N LEU A 122 5.37 -6.13 -13.17
CA LEU A 122 5.82 -7.49 -12.89
C LEU A 122 7.35 -7.63 -13.03
N LYS A 123 7.97 -6.93 -13.98
CA LYS A 123 9.43 -6.81 -14.09
C LYS A 123 10.01 -6.07 -12.87
N GLY A 124 9.42 -4.93 -12.51
CA GLY A 124 9.82 -4.16 -11.35
C GLY A 124 9.73 -4.92 -10.03
N ALA A 125 8.77 -5.84 -9.91
CA ALA A 125 8.61 -6.73 -8.77
C ALA A 125 9.44 -8.03 -8.87
N ALA A 126 10.34 -8.17 -9.87
CA ALA A 126 11.14 -9.36 -10.15
C ALA A 126 10.30 -10.65 -10.26
N LEU A 127 9.12 -10.58 -10.86
CA LEU A 127 8.20 -11.72 -11.00
C LEU A 127 7.94 -12.10 -12.47
N TRP A 128 8.23 -11.22 -13.43
CA TRP A 128 7.87 -11.40 -14.84
C TRP A 128 8.34 -12.72 -15.42
N ASP A 129 9.62 -13.06 -15.28
CA ASP A 129 10.18 -14.27 -15.89
C ASP A 129 9.58 -15.58 -15.36
N GLU A 130 9.03 -15.55 -14.17
CA GLU A 130 8.38 -16.71 -13.56
C GLU A 130 6.91 -16.87 -13.97
N VAL A 131 6.27 -15.79 -14.50
CA VAL A 131 4.81 -15.78 -14.72
C VAL A 131 4.38 -15.38 -16.14
N LYS A 132 5.28 -14.90 -16.99
CA LYS A 132 4.96 -14.38 -18.34
C LYS A 132 4.15 -15.34 -19.21
N ASP A 133 4.37 -16.65 -19.07
CA ASP A 133 3.69 -17.69 -19.87
C ASP A 133 2.38 -18.18 -19.23
N LYS A 134 2.08 -17.74 -17.99
CA LYS A 134 0.92 -18.18 -17.20
C LYS A 134 0.08 -17.05 -16.62
N LEU A 135 0.10 -15.87 -17.22
CA LEU A 135 -0.60 -14.67 -16.76
C LEU A 135 -2.13 -14.85 -16.57
N LYS A 136 -2.72 -15.82 -17.28
CA LYS A 136 -4.15 -16.15 -17.18
C LYS A 136 -4.47 -17.12 -16.05
N GLU A 137 -3.47 -17.73 -15.43
CA GLU A 137 -3.67 -18.65 -14.31
C GLU A 137 -4.05 -17.88 -13.04
N SER A 138 -4.66 -18.63 -12.10
CA SER A 138 -5.05 -18.08 -10.81
C SER A 138 -3.86 -17.57 -10.02
N ALA A 139 -3.97 -16.41 -9.42
CA ALA A 139 -2.95 -15.87 -8.51
C ALA A 139 -2.71 -16.76 -7.28
N TYR A 140 -3.70 -17.56 -6.89
CA TYR A 140 -3.54 -18.52 -5.77
C TYR A 140 -2.67 -19.74 -6.11
N ALA A 141 -2.38 -19.99 -7.38
CA ALA A 141 -1.45 -21.03 -7.80
C ALA A 141 0.03 -20.65 -7.56
N LEU A 142 0.30 -19.39 -7.22
CA LEU A 142 1.63 -18.88 -6.92
C LEU A 142 2.06 -19.24 -5.50
N SER A 143 3.38 -19.42 -5.29
CA SER A 143 3.96 -19.54 -3.94
C SER A 143 3.76 -18.26 -3.12
N GLY A 144 3.88 -18.32 -1.78
CA GLY A 144 3.72 -17.16 -0.91
C GLY A 144 4.59 -15.97 -1.30
N GLY A 145 5.88 -16.20 -1.58
CA GLY A 145 6.80 -15.16 -2.04
C GLY A 145 6.43 -14.60 -3.42
N GLN A 146 5.93 -15.42 -4.34
CA GLN A 146 5.42 -14.97 -5.64
C GLN A 146 4.14 -14.14 -5.47
N GLN A 147 3.23 -14.56 -4.58
CA GLN A 147 2.02 -13.79 -4.25
C GLN A 147 2.37 -12.43 -3.65
N GLN A 148 3.39 -12.35 -2.79
CA GLN A 148 3.85 -11.08 -2.23
C GLN A 148 4.39 -10.15 -3.32
N ARG A 149 5.24 -10.65 -4.23
CA ARG A 149 5.73 -9.88 -5.38
C ARG A 149 4.60 -9.46 -6.32
N LEU A 150 3.57 -10.30 -6.50
CA LEU A 150 2.36 -9.94 -7.25
C LEU A 150 1.61 -8.78 -6.58
N CYS A 151 1.47 -8.78 -5.25
CA CYS A 151 0.85 -7.67 -4.51
C CYS A 151 1.67 -6.38 -4.62
N ILE A 152 2.99 -6.47 -4.67
CA ILE A 152 3.87 -5.32 -4.95
C ILE A 152 3.63 -4.80 -6.36
N ALA A 153 3.64 -5.66 -7.39
CA ALA A 153 3.36 -5.26 -8.77
C ALA A 153 1.99 -4.59 -8.90
N ARG A 154 0.96 -5.16 -8.25
CA ARG A 154 -0.38 -4.59 -8.19
C ARG A 154 -0.40 -3.18 -7.60
N ALA A 155 0.29 -2.97 -6.49
CA ALA A 155 0.35 -1.66 -5.84
C ALA A 155 1.10 -0.63 -6.70
N MET A 156 2.15 -1.04 -7.40
CA MET A 156 2.93 -0.18 -8.31
C MET A 156 2.19 0.18 -9.61
N ALA A 157 1.23 -0.65 -10.05
CA ALA A 157 0.57 -0.50 -11.34
C ALA A 157 -0.13 0.85 -11.51
N VAL A 158 -0.71 1.39 -10.46
CA VAL A 158 -1.41 2.68 -10.45
C VAL A 158 -0.48 3.88 -10.28
N SER A 159 0.85 3.67 -10.23
CA SER A 159 1.86 4.73 -10.04
C SER A 159 1.63 5.60 -8.81
N PRO A 160 1.52 5.02 -7.62
CA PRO A 160 1.31 5.79 -6.41
C PRO A 160 2.51 6.70 -6.13
N THR A 161 2.27 7.88 -5.54
CA THR A 161 3.35 8.79 -5.10
C THR A 161 4.05 8.30 -3.84
N VAL A 162 3.35 7.54 -3.01
CA VAL A 162 3.88 6.90 -1.81
C VAL A 162 3.54 5.41 -1.83
N LEU A 163 4.50 4.56 -1.54
CA LEU A 163 4.28 3.13 -1.38
C LEU A 163 4.63 2.70 0.05
N LEU A 164 3.62 2.27 0.77
CA LEU A 164 3.74 1.75 2.14
C LEU A 164 3.95 0.24 2.09
N MET A 165 4.95 -0.26 2.82
CA MET A 165 5.23 -1.70 2.90
C MET A 165 5.27 -2.13 4.37
N ASP A 166 4.31 -2.97 4.77
CA ASP A 166 4.22 -3.52 6.13
C ASP A 166 4.94 -4.87 6.16
N GLU A 167 6.20 -4.89 6.60
CA GLU A 167 7.07 -6.09 6.70
C GLU A 167 7.07 -6.97 5.42
N PRO A 168 7.38 -6.43 4.22
CA PRO A 168 7.17 -7.12 2.95
C PRO A 168 8.05 -8.36 2.73
N ALA A 169 9.10 -8.55 3.52
CA ALA A 169 10.08 -9.64 3.41
C ALA A 169 9.90 -10.75 4.45
N SER A 170 8.83 -10.72 5.25
CA SER A 170 8.57 -11.70 6.32
C SER A 170 7.75 -12.93 5.86
N ALA A 171 7.52 -13.09 4.55
CA ALA A 171 6.73 -14.17 3.95
C ALA A 171 7.63 -15.30 3.42
#